data_033b45fbe0ac308906e8b9eb66579c42
#
_entry.id   033b45fbe0ac308906e8b9eb66579c42
#
_cell.length_a   1.000
_cell.length_b   1.000
_cell.length_c   1.000
_cell.angle_alpha   90.00
_cell.angle_beta   90.00
_cell.angle_gamma   90.00
#
_symmetry.space_group_name_H-M   'P 1'
#
loop_
_entity.id
_entity.type
_entity.pdbx_description
1 polymer ?
#
loop_
_entity_poly.entity_id
_entity_poly.type
_entity_poly.pdbx_seq_one_letter_code
_entity_poly.pdbx_strand_id
1 'polypeptide(L)'
;MPLTNSPYWKTGSGDQQFPDPFLDVASQNMPTTMKNALWWSEYIWGVFGTYRMAMERIISYFLTDIDVTGDVSDEEKKKWIEYLTDTLGVMEFLQNMMRDRMCYGNAFCSTIVPFRRFLMCPKTGDLYPLKEVYNNSRFDFKWSAQFEFVATCPKTGWRGAWEVMDKPEDEEHNIKLKRWNPHEIELLHDPYTDEIAYLWRIPEDYKLQVKKGHL
;
A
#
# COMPACT_ATOMS: atom_id res chain seq x y z
N MET A 1 -16.66 10.43 -1.36
CA MET A 1 -17.87 11.12 -1.88
C MET A 1 -18.48 10.24 -2.94
N PRO A 2 -19.78 9.97 -2.92
CA PRO A 2 -20.39 9.39 -4.08
C PRO A 2 -20.28 10.39 -5.22
N LEU A 3 -19.84 9.95 -6.39
CA LEU A 3 -19.72 10.74 -7.63
C LEU A 3 -21.07 11.37 -8.08
N THR A 4 -22.14 11.09 -7.34
CA THR A 4 -23.52 11.53 -7.61
C THR A 4 -23.74 13.03 -7.48
N ASN A 5 -22.79 13.81 -6.96
CA ASN A 5 -22.92 15.27 -6.82
C ASN A 5 -22.15 16.09 -7.87
N SER A 6 -21.47 15.43 -8.81
CA SER A 6 -20.91 16.14 -9.94
C SER A 6 -22.05 16.64 -10.86
N PRO A 7 -22.08 17.91 -11.25
CA PRO A 7 -23.08 18.40 -12.19
C PRO A 7 -23.06 17.69 -13.56
N TYR A 8 -21.96 16.99 -13.85
CA TYR A 8 -21.80 16.17 -15.06
C TYR A 8 -22.35 14.74 -14.93
N TRP A 9 -22.75 14.31 -13.72
CA TRP A 9 -23.18 12.95 -13.43
C TRP A 9 -24.60 12.88 -12.89
N LYS A 10 -25.43 13.86 -13.24
CA LYS A 10 -26.86 13.76 -12.97
C LYS A 10 -27.44 12.67 -13.88
N THR A 11 -27.47 11.45 -13.36
CA THR A 11 -28.23 10.36 -13.96
C THR A 11 -29.68 10.80 -14.05
N GLY A 12 -30.13 10.95 -15.28
CA GLY A 12 -31.48 10.91 -15.74
C GLY A 12 -32.61 11.24 -14.76
N SER A 13 -32.85 12.50 -14.50
CA SER A 13 -34.22 12.96 -14.47
C SER A 13 -34.62 13.14 -15.94
N GLY A 14 -35.80 12.68 -16.32
CA GLY A 14 -36.28 12.51 -17.69
C GLY A 14 -36.35 13.74 -18.60
N ASP A 15 -35.49 14.72 -18.39
CA ASP A 15 -35.36 15.95 -19.17
C ASP A 15 -34.07 16.01 -20.01
N GLN A 16 -33.36 14.90 -20.20
CA GLN A 16 -32.24 14.89 -21.15
C GLN A 16 -32.76 14.89 -22.59
N GLN A 17 -32.69 16.05 -23.20
CA GLN A 17 -33.06 16.31 -24.60
C GLN A 17 -32.03 15.77 -25.61
N PHE A 18 -31.25 14.76 -25.30
CA PHE A 18 -30.37 14.12 -26.27
C PHE A 18 -31.05 12.85 -26.82
N PRO A 19 -31.50 12.87 -28.05
CA PRO A 19 -32.16 11.73 -28.67
C PRO A 19 -31.15 10.65 -29.13
N ASP A 20 -29.99 10.56 -28.49
CA ASP A 20 -28.99 9.52 -28.78
C ASP A 20 -29.18 8.34 -27.86
N PRO A 21 -29.80 7.24 -28.30
CA PRO A 21 -30.01 6.05 -27.47
C PRO A 21 -28.74 5.39 -26.99
N PHE A 22 -27.61 5.67 -27.64
CA PHE A 22 -26.29 5.17 -27.22
C PHE A 22 -25.77 5.90 -26.00
N LEU A 23 -26.03 7.21 -25.88
CA LEU A 23 -25.65 7.98 -24.70
C LEU A 23 -26.47 7.60 -23.48
N ASP A 24 -27.77 7.32 -23.64
CA ASP A 24 -28.62 6.90 -22.53
C ASP A 24 -28.26 5.53 -22.00
N VAL A 25 -27.94 4.57 -22.87
CA VAL A 25 -27.46 3.25 -22.47
C VAL A 25 -26.08 3.35 -21.79
N ALA A 26 -25.19 4.18 -22.30
CA ALA A 26 -23.88 4.41 -21.70
C ALA A 26 -24.00 5.06 -20.32
N SER A 27 -24.91 6.03 -20.15
CA SER A 27 -25.13 6.71 -18.87
C SER A 27 -25.72 5.79 -17.80
N GLN A 28 -26.58 4.85 -18.18
CA GLN A 28 -27.16 3.86 -17.27
C GLN A 28 -26.12 2.84 -16.77
N ASN A 29 -25.10 2.56 -17.57
CA ASN A 29 -24.05 1.61 -17.24
C ASN A 29 -22.79 2.27 -16.63
N MET A 30 -22.78 3.59 -16.51
CA MET A 30 -21.62 4.28 -15.89
C MET A 30 -21.49 3.93 -14.42
N PRO A 31 -20.25 3.67 -13.97
CA PRO A 31 -20.01 3.32 -12.59
C PRO A 31 -20.32 4.50 -11.66
N THR A 32 -21.19 4.28 -10.70
CA THR A 32 -21.59 5.28 -9.69
C THR A 32 -20.72 5.28 -8.46
N THR A 33 -19.90 4.25 -8.26
CA THR A 33 -18.98 4.12 -7.14
C THR A 33 -17.55 3.92 -7.63
N MET A 34 -16.58 4.34 -6.81
CA MET A 34 -15.16 4.14 -7.10
C MET A 34 -14.83 2.66 -7.34
N LYS A 35 -15.40 1.77 -6.56
CA LYS A 35 -15.21 0.33 -6.70
C LYS A 35 -15.67 -0.19 -8.06
N ASN A 36 -16.83 0.25 -8.52
CA ASN A 36 -17.35 -0.12 -9.83
C ASN A 36 -16.50 0.49 -10.95
N ALA A 37 -16.02 1.71 -10.78
CA ALA A 37 -15.12 2.36 -11.73
C ALA A 37 -13.81 1.57 -11.91
N LEU A 38 -13.19 1.13 -10.81
CA LEU A 38 -11.99 0.30 -10.85
C LEU A 38 -12.25 -1.05 -11.56
N TRP A 39 -13.38 -1.69 -11.25
CA TRP A 39 -13.77 -2.94 -11.91
C TRP A 39 -13.98 -2.77 -13.42
N TRP A 40 -14.66 -1.69 -13.84
CA TRP A 40 -14.83 -1.38 -15.25
C TRP A 40 -13.52 -1.09 -15.96
N SER A 41 -12.61 -0.36 -15.32
CA SER A 41 -11.27 -0.08 -15.84
C SER A 41 -10.48 -1.36 -16.07
N GLU A 42 -10.51 -2.28 -15.11
CA GLU A 42 -9.86 -3.59 -15.22
C GLU A 42 -10.48 -4.46 -16.32
N TYR A 43 -11.81 -4.46 -16.42
CA TYR A 43 -12.52 -5.16 -17.48
C TYR A 43 -12.14 -4.62 -18.87
N ILE A 44 -12.13 -3.30 -19.05
CA ILE A 44 -11.71 -2.66 -20.30
C ILE A 44 -10.26 -3.01 -20.63
N TRP A 45 -9.38 -2.95 -19.64
CA TRP A 45 -7.98 -3.33 -19.80
C TRP A 45 -7.81 -4.79 -20.25
N GLY A 46 -8.62 -5.69 -19.71
CA GLY A 46 -8.60 -7.11 -20.06
C GLY A 46 -9.18 -7.41 -21.45
N VAL A 47 -10.27 -6.74 -21.83
CA VAL A 47 -11.04 -7.06 -23.05
C VAL A 47 -10.51 -6.31 -24.27
N PHE A 48 -10.14 -5.03 -24.13
CA PHE A 48 -9.66 -4.21 -25.24
C PHE A 48 -8.15 -4.34 -25.46
N GLY A 49 -7.75 -5.43 -26.10
CA GLY A 49 -6.32 -5.74 -26.35
C GLY A 49 -5.55 -4.63 -27.07
N THR A 50 -6.17 -3.92 -28.01
CA THR A 50 -5.55 -2.80 -28.73
C THR A 50 -5.22 -1.64 -27.78
N TYR A 51 -6.13 -1.31 -26.85
CA TYR A 51 -5.91 -0.30 -25.83
C TYR A 51 -4.75 -0.70 -24.93
N ARG A 52 -4.79 -1.92 -24.39
CA ARG A 52 -3.73 -2.45 -23.55
C ARG A 52 -2.37 -2.42 -24.26
N MET A 53 -2.31 -2.89 -25.52
CA MET A 53 -1.05 -2.88 -26.30
C MET A 53 -0.50 -1.47 -26.51
N ALA A 54 -1.36 -0.49 -26.77
CA ALA A 54 -0.94 0.90 -26.91
C ALA A 54 -0.34 1.43 -25.60
N MET A 55 -0.99 1.17 -24.46
CA MET A 55 -0.52 1.60 -23.15
C MET A 55 0.78 0.89 -22.74
N GLU A 56 0.92 -0.40 -22.97
CA GLU A 56 2.16 -1.13 -22.72
C GLU A 56 3.34 -0.59 -23.55
N ARG A 57 3.09 -0.18 -24.79
CA ARG A 57 4.11 0.50 -25.61
C ARG A 57 4.49 1.85 -25.02
N ILE A 58 3.53 2.65 -24.60
CA ILE A 58 3.81 3.94 -23.95
C ILE A 58 4.67 3.72 -22.72
N ILE A 59 4.33 2.76 -21.85
CA ILE A 59 5.10 2.43 -20.66
C ILE A 59 6.55 2.04 -21.03
N SER A 60 6.73 1.22 -22.05
CA SER A 60 8.06 0.78 -22.48
C SER A 60 8.94 1.91 -23.05
N TYR A 61 8.33 2.95 -23.59
CA TYR A 61 9.08 4.12 -24.05
C TYR A 61 9.56 5.03 -22.92
N PHE A 62 8.80 5.11 -21.83
CA PHE A 62 9.17 5.96 -20.69
C PHE A 62 10.16 5.29 -19.73
N LEU A 63 10.17 3.97 -19.69
CA LEU A 63 10.99 3.18 -18.76
C LEU A 63 12.05 2.40 -19.52
N THR A 64 13.10 3.09 -19.97
CA THR A 64 14.17 2.49 -20.76
C THR A 64 15.41 2.18 -19.95
N ASP A 65 15.79 3.07 -19.04
CA ASP A 65 17.04 2.94 -18.28
C ASP A 65 16.98 3.73 -16.96
N ILE A 66 17.87 3.40 -16.03
CA ILE A 66 18.08 4.11 -14.77
C ILE A 66 19.47 4.74 -14.83
N ASP A 67 19.55 6.05 -14.66
CA ASP A 67 20.79 6.77 -14.49
C ASP A 67 20.86 7.44 -13.12
N VAL A 68 22.04 7.42 -12.50
CA VAL A 68 22.32 8.05 -11.23
C VAL A 68 23.14 9.31 -11.48
N THR A 69 22.52 10.48 -11.29
CA THR A 69 23.15 11.77 -11.47
C THR A 69 23.55 12.36 -10.11
N GLY A 70 24.67 13.07 -10.07
CA GLY A 70 25.18 13.72 -8.86
C GLY A 70 26.69 13.73 -8.80
N ASP A 71 27.24 14.38 -7.77
CA ASP A 71 28.67 14.50 -7.52
C ASP A 71 29.21 13.26 -6.77
N VAL A 72 29.08 12.10 -7.43
CA VAL A 72 29.39 10.77 -6.88
C VAL A 72 30.39 10.10 -7.82
N SER A 73 31.32 9.31 -7.29
CA SER A 73 32.30 8.58 -8.10
C SER A 73 31.61 7.56 -9.01
N ASP A 74 32.24 7.23 -10.14
CA ASP A 74 31.68 6.27 -11.10
C ASP A 74 31.51 4.87 -10.49
N GLU A 75 32.35 4.49 -9.53
CA GLU A 75 32.23 3.22 -8.80
C GLU A 75 31.00 3.20 -7.88
N GLU A 76 30.72 4.32 -7.23
CA GLU A 76 29.51 4.45 -6.39
C GLU A 76 28.25 4.51 -7.23
N LYS A 77 28.25 5.22 -8.37
CA LYS A 77 27.14 5.20 -9.33
C LYS A 77 26.81 3.78 -9.77
N LYS A 78 27.83 2.99 -10.12
CA LYS A 78 27.66 1.61 -10.51
C LYS A 78 27.03 0.76 -9.40
N LYS A 79 27.48 0.90 -8.16
CA LYS A 79 26.88 0.21 -7.01
C LYS A 79 25.41 0.58 -6.80
N TRP A 80 25.08 1.87 -6.97
CA TRP A 80 23.70 2.32 -6.87
C TRP A 80 22.82 1.76 -7.99
N ILE A 81 23.32 1.73 -9.22
CA ILE A 81 22.59 1.16 -10.36
C ILE A 81 22.35 -0.35 -10.13
N GLU A 82 23.38 -1.10 -9.72
CA GLU A 82 23.25 -2.52 -9.38
C GLU A 82 22.23 -2.73 -8.25
N TYR A 83 22.28 -1.93 -7.18
CA TYR A 83 21.33 -2.01 -6.08
C TYR A 83 19.89 -1.73 -6.53
N LEU A 84 19.68 -0.66 -7.31
CA LEU A 84 18.35 -0.29 -7.80
C LEU A 84 17.79 -1.33 -8.78
N THR A 85 18.64 -1.92 -9.62
CA THR A 85 18.24 -2.87 -10.66
C THR A 85 18.07 -4.27 -10.09
N ASP A 86 19.09 -4.79 -9.39
CA ASP A 86 19.15 -6.20 -9.02
C ASP A 86 18.52 -6.47 -7.65
N THR A 87 18.70 -5.55 -6.70
CA THR A 87 18.17 -5.77 -5.33
C THR A 87 16.75 -5.25 -5.18
N LEU A 88 16.46 -4.04 -5.64
CA LEU A 88 15.15 -3.42 -5.52
C LEU A 88 14.21 -3.72 -6.67
N GLY A 89 14.71 -4.11 -7.84
CA GLY A 89 13.90 -4.37 -9.03
C GLY A 89 13.08 -3.13 -9.45
N VAL A 90 13.66 -1.93 -9.34
CA VAL A 90 12.95 -0.65 -9.51
C VAL A 90 12.29 -0.56 -10.88
N MET A 91 12.91 -1.08 -11.94
CA MET A 91 12.34 -1.03 -13.29
C MET A 91 11.04 -1.81 -13.38
N GLU A 92 11.01 -3.04 -12.88
CA GLU A 92 9.80 -3.86 -12.85
C GLU A 92 8.72 -3.23 -11.96
N PHE A 93 9.13 -2.70 -10.82
CA PHE A 93 8.24 -2.00 -9.92
C PHE A 93 7.58 -0.78 -10.60
N LEU A 94 8.36 0.08 -11.27
CA LEU A 94 7.86 1.24 -11.99
C LEU A 94 6.94 0.84 -13.16
N GLN A 95 7.29 -0.20 -13.91
CA GLN A 95 6.41 -0.72 -14.97
C GLN A 95 5.05 -1.13 -14.41
N ASN A 96 5.02 -1.84 -13.29
CA ASN A 96 3.78 -2.25 -12.64
C ASN A 96 2.98 -1.06 -12.11
N MET A 97 3.66 -0.05 -11.55
CA MET A 97 3.03 1.20 -11.11
C MET A 97 2.43 1.98 -12.27
N MET A 98 3.13 2.05 -13.41
CA MET A 98 2.61 2.71 -14.62
C MET A 98 1.41 1.96 -15.19
N ARG A 99 1.41 0.62 -15.15
CA ARG A 99 0.22 -0.17 -15.53
C ARG A 99 -0.98 0.15 -14.67
N ASP A 100 -0.79 0.20 -13.34
CA ASP A 100 -1.88 0.57 -12.44
C ASP A 100 -2.41 1.97 -12.76
N ARG A 101 -1.51 2.92 -12.96
CA ARG A 101 -1.90 4.29 -13.31
C ARG A 101 -2.65 4.36 -14.64
N MET A 102 -2.22 3.61 -15.65
CA MET A 102 -2.88 3.60 -16.96
C MET A 102 -4.22 2.85 -16.92
N CYS A 103 -4.31 1.78 -16.11
CA CYS A 103 -5.53 1.01 -15.96
C CYS A 103 -6.55 1.72 -15.06
N TYR A 104 -6.14 2.16 -13.88
CA TYR A 104 -7.05 2.64 -12.83
C TYR A 104 -7.06 4.17 -12.66
N GLY A 105 -6.20 4.88 -13.36
CA GLY A 105 -5.99 6.33 -13.16
C GLY A 105 -5.17 6.68 -11.92
N ASN A 106 -4.96 5.73 -11.01
CA ASN A 106 -4.19 5.87 -9.78
C ASN A 106 -3.28 4.65 -9.58
N ALA A 107 -2.14 4.89 -8.92
CA ALA A 107 -1.24 3.84 -8.50
C ALA A 107 -0.79 4.11 -7.06
N PHE A 108 -0.78 3.09 -6.22
CA PHE A 108 -0.47 3.21 -4.81
C PHE A 108 0.77 2.39 -4.46
N CYS A 109 1.75 3.07 -3.90
CA CYS A 109 2.97 2.42 -3.45
C CYS A 109 3.42 2.94 -2.08
N SER A 110 4.26 2.15 -1.44
CA SER A 110 4.96 2.56 -0.24
C SER A 110 6.37 2.02 -0.23
N THR A 111 7.25 2.77 0.39
CA THR A 111 8.59 2.31 0.75
C THR A 111 8.53 1.76 2.17
N ILE A 112 8.95 0.52 2.35
CA ILE A 112 8.99 -0.14 3.64
C ILE A 112 10.46 -0.28 4.04
N VAL A 113 10.82 0.31 5.17
CA VAL A 113 12.10 0.06 5.82
C VAL A 113 11.87 -1.05 6.85
N PRO A 114 12.41 -2.26 6.64
CA PRO A 114 12.24 -3.35 7.58
C PRO A 114 12.81 -2.96 8.96
N PHE A 115 12.05 -3.24 9.97
CA PHE A 115 12.47 -3.03 11.34
C PHE A 115 12.07 -4.22 12.21
N ARG A 116 12.83 -4.46 13.26
CA ARG A 116 12.47 -5.41 14.30
C ARG A 116 11.95 -4.66 15.50
N ARG A 117 10.79 -5.08 15.96
CA ARG A 117 10.18 -4.53 17.16
C ARG A 117 10.66 -5.28 18.40
N PHE A 118 11.17 -4.51 19.33
CA PHE A 118 11.58 -4.98 20.63
C PHE A 118 10.70 -4.37 21.71
N LEU A 119 10.56 -5.09 22.80
CA LEU A 119 9.99 -4.57 24.03
C LEU A 119 11.11 -4.40 25.05
N MET A 120 11.21 -3.21 25.61
CA MET A 120 12.18 -2.88 26.64
C MET A 120 11.54 -2.97 28.02
N CYS A 121 12.16 -3.74 28.90
CA CYS A 121 11.76 -3.78 30.30
C CYS A 121 12.24 -2.51 31.02
N PRO A 122 11.36 -1.65 31.56
CA PRO A 122 11.77 -0.39 32.19
C PRO A 122 12.66 -0.57 33.43
N LYS A 123 12.60 -1.75 34.08
CA LYS A 123 13.36 -2.02 35.29
C LYS A 123 14.81 -2.50 35.03
N THR A 124 14.99 -3.24 33.94
CA THR A 124 16.33 -3.83 33.66
C THR A 124 16.98 -3.21 32.43
N GLY A 125 16.22 -2.48 31.59
CA GLY A 125 16.71 -1.97 30.31
C GLY A 125 16.94 -3.05 29.25
N ASP A 126 16.59 -4.32 29.55
CA ASP A 126 16.77 -5.42 28.61
C ASP A 126 15.76 -5.31 27.47
N LEU A 127 16.25 -5.60 26.27
CA LEU A 127 15.47 -5.62 25.04
C LEU A 127 15.16 -7.07 24.66
N TYR A 128 13.90 -7.36 24.45
CA TYR A 128 13.42 -8.65 23.98
C TYR A 128 12.65 -8.48 22.67
N PRO A 129 12.90 -9.31 21.64
CA PRO A 129 12.11 -9.29 20.43
C PRO A 129 10.62 -9.52 20.73
N LEU A 130 9.74 -8.72 20.15
CA LEU A 130 8.28 -8.86 20.37
C LEU A 130 7.80 -10.29 20.10
N LYS A 131 8.33 -10.93 19.05
CA LYS A 131 8.01 -12.33 18.70
C LYS A 131 8.35 -13.32 19.82
N GLU A 132 9.47 -13.11 20.51
CA GLU A 132 9.88 -13.95 21.64
C GLU A 132 8.95 -13.72 22.84
N VAL A 133 8.66 -12.47 23.16
CA VAL A 133 7.77 -12.11 24.27
C VAL A 133 6.36 -12.66 24.05
N TYR A 134 5.86 -12.58 22.83
CA TYR A 134 4.54 -13.07 22.47
C TYR A 134 4.41 -14.60 22.55
N ASN A 135 5.44 -15.32 22.08
CA ASN A 135 5.41 -16.78 21.97
C ASN A 135 5.81 -17.51 23.27
N ASN A 136 6.42 -16.83 24.24
CA ASN A 136 6.96 -17.45 25.44
C ASN A 136 6.09 -17.12 26.66
N SER A 137 5.46 -18.14 27.21
CA SER A 137 4.57 -18.04 28.37
C SER A 137 5.24 -17.44 29.63
N ARG A 138 6.59 -17.41 29.71
CA ARG A 138 7.33 -16.81 30.82
C ARG A 138 7.10 -15.31 30.97
N PHE A 139 6.72 -14.64 29.88
CA PHE A 139 6.48 -13.20 29.90
C PHE A 139 5.06 -12.82 30.34
N ASP A 140 4.12 -13.78 30.42
CA ASP A 140 2.67 -13.49 30.68
C ASP A 140 2.20 -12.23 29.93
N PHE A 141 2.43 -12.25 28.62
CA PHE A 141 2.26 -11.09 27.76
C PHE A 141 0.79 -10.79 27.51
N LYS A 142 0.41 -9.52 27.66
CA LYS A 142 -0.91 -8.99 27.31
C LYS A 142 -0.76 -7.67 26.58
N TRP A 143 -1.65 -7.40 25.66
CA TRP A 143 -1.70 -6.12 24.97
C TRP A 143 -3.15 -5.60 24.94
N SER A 144 -3.29 -4.27 25.03
CA SER A 144 -4.58 -3.59 24.95
C SER A 144 -4.86 -3.12 23.53
N ALA A 145 -6.13 -2.76 23.25
CA ALA A 145 -6.52 -2.12 22.00
C ALA A 145 -5.83 -0.77 21.76
N GLN A 146 -5.23 -0.18 22.79
CA GLN A 146 -4.47 1.07 22.74
C GLN A 146 -2.97 0.83 22.49
N PHE A 147 -2.58 -0.40 22.12
CA PHE A 147 -1.19 -0.83 21.92
C PHE A 147 -0.29 -0.68 23.14
N GLU A 148 -0.87 -0.76 24.34
CA GLU A 148 -0.10 -0.89 25.56
C GLU A 148 0.30 -2.36 25.76
N PHE A 149 1.59 -2.58 25.95
CA PHE A 149 2.15 -3.91 26.10
C PHE A 149 2.50 -4.14 27.56
N VAL A 150 1.85 -5.09 28.19
CA VAL A 150 2.12 -5.48 29.60
C VAL A 150 2.74 -6.86 29.60
N ALA A 151 3.90 -6.97 30.21
CA ALA A 151 4.61 -8.26 30.31
C ALA A 151 5.30 -8.40 31.67
N THR A 152 5.64 -9.65 32.02
CA THR A 152 6.41 -9.99 33.21
C THR A 152 7.89 -10.16 32.84
N CYS A 153 8.76 -9.44 33.50
CA CYS A 153 10.21 -9.56 33.29
C CYS A 153 10.74 -10.91 33.82
N PRO A 154 11.34 -11.75 32.96
CA PRO A 154 11.77 -13.08 33.36
C PRO A 154 12.93 -13.06 34.39
N LYS A 155 13.68 -11.95 34.48
CA LYS A 155 14.81 -11.79 35.39
C LYS A 155 14.38 -11.32 36.78
N THR A 156 13.44 -10.39 36.85
CA THR A 156 13.06 -9.71 38.11
C THR A 156 11.66 -10.11 38.60
N GLY A 157 10.88 -10.79 37.79
CA GLY A 157 9.46 -11.06 38.08
C GLY A 157 8.57 -9.81 38.07
N TRP A 158 9.13 -8.64 37.77
CA TRP A 158 8.34 -7.41 37.72
C TRP A 158 7.35 -7.43 36.53
N ARG A 159 6.12 -7.05 36.80
CA ARG A 159 5.05 -6.94 35.82
C ARG A 159 4.63 -5.49 35.64
N GLY A 160 4.55 -5.04 34.42
CA GLY A 160 4.11 -3.68 34.11
C GLY A 160 4.11 -3.39 32.63
N ALA A 161 3.88 -2.13 32.29
CA ALA A 161 3.92 -1.67 30.90
C ALA A 161 5.38 -1.63 30.42
N TRP A 162 5.60 -2.19 29.22
CA TRP A 162 6.91 -2.23 28.56
C TRP A 162 6.92 -1.22 27.42
N GLU A 163 8.07 -0.62 27.19
CA GLU A 163 8.25 0.35 26.13
C GLU A 163 8.55 -0.35 24.80
N VAL A 164 7.95 0.17 23.73
CA VAL A 164 8.19 -0.31 22.36
C VAL A 164 9.41 0.39 21.80
N MET A 165 10.35 -0.39 21.29
CA MET A 165 11.54 0.12 20.62
C MET A 165 11.67 -0.58 19.26
N ASP A 166 11.59 0.18 18.18
CA ASP A 166 11.79 -0.33 16.84
C ASP A 166 13.24 -0.07 16.42
N LYS A 167 13.94 -1.13 16.06
CA LYS A 167 15.29 -1.05 15.51
C LYS A 167 15.25 -1.43 14.04
N PRO A 168 15.85 -0.62 13.15
CA PRO A 168 15.99 -1.04 11.75
C PRO A 168 16.76 -2.37 11.70
N GLU A 169 16.40 -3.20 10.76
CA GLU A 169 17.17 -4.40 10.44
C GLU A 169 18.52 -3.94 9.87
N ASP A 170 19.63 -4.42 10.44
CA ASP A 170 20.99 -3.85 10.36
C ASP A 170 21.67 -3.77 8.98
N GLU A 171 20.95 -3.92 7.90
CA GLU A 171 21.52 -3.81 6.57
C GLU A 171 21.23 -2.43 6.00
N GLU A 172 22.28 -1.69 5.70
CA GLU A 172 22.28 -0.30 5.23
C GLU A 172 21.36 -0.05 4.00
N HIS A 173 20.80 -1.08 3.37
CA HIS A 173 20.01 -0.95 2.16
C HIS A 173 18.80 -1.88 2.11
N ASN A 174 18.25 -2.28 3.24
CA ASN A 174 17.10 -3.19 3.27
C ASN A 174 15.75 -2.43 3.10
N ILE A 175 15.64 -1.67 2.02
CA ILE A 175 14.39 -1.01 1.64
C ILE A 175 13.58 -1.97 0.76
N LYS A 176 12.28 -2.05 1.01
CA LYS A 176 11.35 -2.81 0.15
C LYS A 176 10.35 -1.87 -0.48
N LEU A 177 10.17 -2.01 -1.77
CA LEU A 177 9.12 -1.31 -2.51
C LEU A 177 7.87 -2.20 -2.51
N LYS A 178 6.74 -1.66 -2.08
CA LYS A 178 5.47 -2.37 -2.08
C LYS A 178 4.45 -1.64 -2.93
N ARG A 179 3.88 -2.37 -3.89
CA ARG A 179 2.71 -1.95 -4.65
C ARG A 179 1.45 -2.41 -3.92
N TRP A 180 0.49 -1.53 -3.82
CA TRP A 180 -0.81 -1.80 -3.21
C TRP A 180 -1.87 -1.99 -4.29
N ASN A 181 -2.76 -2.95 -4.09
CA ASN A 181 -3.88 -3.15 -4.99
C ASN A 181 -4.88 -1.98 -4.84
N PRO A 182 -5.19 -1.24 -5.92
CA PRO A 182 -6.13 -0.13 -5.86
C PRO A 182 -7.53 -0.51 -5.35
N HIS A 183 -7.97 -1.75 -5.53
CA HIS A 183 -9.25 -2.24 -5.00
C HIS A 183 -9.30 -2.36 -3.47
N GLU A 184 -8.13 -2.41 -2.83
CA GLU A 184 -7.99 -2.53 -1.37
C GLU A 184 -7.76 -1.18 -0.70
N ILE A 185 -7.57 -0.12 -1.49
CA ILE A 185 -7.33 1.22 -0.97
C ILE A 185 -8.65 1.99 -0.92
N GLU A 186 -8.97 2.51 0.23
CA GLU A 186 -10.10 3.40 0.48
C GLU A 186 -9.58 4.81 0.70
N LEU A 187 -10.16 5.76 -0.02
CA LEU A 187 -9.83 7.16 0.09
C LEU A 187 -10.81 7.83 1.06
N LEU A 188 -10.28 8.37 2.13
CA LEU A 188 -11.02 9.22 3.05
C LEU A 188 -10.64 10.68 2.81
N HIS A 189 -11.65 11.51 2.62
CA HIS A 189 -11.49 12.94 2.47
C HIS A 189 -12.26 13.64 3.60
N ASP A 190 -11.58 14.45 4.37
CA ASP A 190 -12.21 15.31 5.35
C ASP A 190 -12.60 16.64 4.68
N PRO A 191 -13.90 16.94 4.54
CA PRO A 191 -14.35 18.14 3.86
C PRO A 191 -14.08 19.45 4.64
N TYR A 192 -13.68 19.37 5.92
CA TYR A 192 -13.39 20.53 6.75
C TYR A 192 -11.93 20.95 6.71
N THR A 193 -11.03 19.97 6.71
CA THR A 193 -9.58 20.21 6.67
C THR A 193 -8.97 20.05 5.28
N ASP A 194 -9.77 19.54 4.32
CA ASP A 194 -9.32 19.16 2.97
C ASP A 194 -8.19 18.12 2.99
N GLU A 195 -8.04 17.40 4.11
CA GLU A 195 -7.06 16.35 4.24
C GLU A 195 -7.54 15.06 3.57
N ILE A 196 -6.62 14.40 2.90
CA ILE A 196 -6.87 13.12 2.24
C ILE A 196 -6.06 12.04 2.94
N ALA A 197 -6.74 10.99 3.41
CA ALA A 197 -6.12 9.81 3.96
C ALA A 197 -6.41 8.59 3.08
N TYR A 198 -5.41 7.72 2.94
CA TYR A 198 -5.54 6.45 2.23
C TYR A 198 -5.54 5.32 3.25
N LEU A 199 -6.62 4.55 3.29
CA LEU A 199 -6.75 3.38 4.16
C LEU A 199 -6.58 2.10 3.34
N TRP A 200 -5.67 1.25 3.77
CA TRP A 200 -5.61 -0.10 3.25
C TRP A 200 -6.62 -1.00 3.95
N ARG A 201 -7.55 -1.55 3.19
CA ARG A 201 -8.47 -2.59 3.65
C ARG A 201 -7.75 -3.93 3.68
N ILE A 202 -7.44 -4.39 4.88
CA ILE A 202 -6.81 -5.71 5.05
C ILE A 202 -7.79 -6.79 4.56
N PRO A 203 -7.41 -7.60 3.54
CA PRO A 203 -8.22 -8.71 3.06
C PRO A 203 -8.58 -9.69 4.17
N GLU A 204 -9.74 -10.30 4.09
CA GLU A 204 -10.23 -11.25 5.12
C GLU A 204 -9.30 -12.46 5.28
N ASP A 205 -8.68 -12.91 4.19
CA ASP A 205 -7.71 -14.02 4.24
C ASP A 205 -6.50 -13.71 5.12
N TYR A 206 -5.99 -12.48 5.05
CA TYR A 206 -4.92 -12.02 5.95
C TYR A 206 -5.38 -11.97 7.40
N LYS A 207 -6.59 -11.46 7.66
CA LYS A 207 -7.15 -11.44 9.01
C LYS A 207 -7.30 -12.85 9.59
N LEU A 208 -7.70 -13.81 8.74
CA LEU A 208 -7.80 -15.21 9.14
C LEU A 208 -6.42 -15.83 9.43
N GLN A 209 -5.40 -15.51 8.63
CA GLN A 209 -4.03 -15.99 8.87
C GLN A 209 -3.45 -15.45 10.17
N VAL A 210 -3.65 -14.16 10.45
CA VAL A 210 -3.26 -13.55 11.73
C VAL A 210 -3.97 -14.22 12.90
N LYS A 211 -5.29 -14.45 12.79
CA LYS A 211 -6.07 -15.15 13.83
C LYS A 211 -5.59 -16.59 14.06
N LYS A 212 -5.08 -17.26 13.05
CA LYS A 212 -4.54 -18.62 13.14
C LYS A 212 -3.08 -18.65 13.60
N GLY A 213 -2.43 -17.51 13.79
CA GLY A 213 -1.03 -17.42 14.19
C GLY A 213 -0.02 -17.82 13.09
N HIS A 214 -0.40 -17.71 11.83
CA HIS A 214 0.47 -18.03 10.69
C HIS A 214 1.28 -16.83 10.18
N LEU A 215 1.06 -15.65 10.73
CA LEU A 215 1.79 -14.41 10.43
C LEU A 215 2.38 -13.81 11.70
#